data_8f3bae337a60c77e34d9a461686b7a2a
#
_entry.id   8f3bae337a60c77e34d9a461686b7a2a
#
_cell.length_a   1.000
_cell.length_b   1.000
_cell.length_c   1.000
_cell.angle_alpha   90.00
_cell.angle_beta   90.00
_cell.angle_gamma   90.00
#
_symmetry.space_group_name_H-M   'P 1'
#
loop_
_entity.id
_entity.type
_entity.pdbx_description
1 polymer ?
#
loop_
_entity_poly.entity_id
_entity_poly.type
_entity_poly.pdbx_seq_one_letter_code
_entity_poly.pdbx_strand_id
1 'polypeptide(L)'
;PQKPYPTDILYYFGRKWQLADFNNDSYSDVLYIGVMRPNNSNRVGVNPGSECGGGTCTGNKPLPSLYLGDAKGKLTYAPELLIDKRTDSGMSLAYRPLVADYNNDDILDFYISDTGIGTHNGFRNSYFLSQPNGTWLESSSTHLSHSNFVVFDHGGATGDIDNDGDMDVVITETNWKTGTALWCLINDGTGYLNKRKCGGIFSFALELADIDGDGYLDVL
;
A
#
# COMPACT_ATOMS: atom_id res chain seq x y z
N PRO A 1 -7.86 29.89 4.00
CA PRO A 1 -7.32 28.68 3.41
C PRO A 1 -7.10 27.69 4.54
N GLN A 2 -7.88 26.61 4.51
CA GLN A 2 -7.75 25.53 5.48
C GLN A 2 -6.38 24.90 5.24
N LYS A 3 -5.55 24.80 6.25
CA LYS A 3 -4.27 24.09 6.12
C LYS A 3 -4.60 22.63 5.76
N PRO A 4 -4.02 22.09 4.72
CA PRO A 4 -4.35 20.73 4.26
C PRO A 4 -3.96 19.63 5.26
N TYR A 5 -3.22 19.99 6.33
CA TYR A 5 -2.74 19.04 7.34
C TYR A 5 -2.98 19.58 8.74
N PRO A 6 -3.38 18.74 9.68
CA PRO A 6 -3.30 19.07 11.10
C PRO A 6 -1.84 19.42 11.46
N THR A 7 -1.62 20.59 12.06
CA THR A 7 -0.25 21.09 12.36
C THR A 7 0.47 20.31 13.48
N ASP A 8 -0.20 19.36 14.07
CA ASP A 8 0.21 18.57 15.22
C ASP A 8 0.61 17.12 14.86
N ILE A 9 0.71 16.80 13.56
CA ILE A 9 1.07 15.46 13.09
C ILE A 9 2.48 15.46 12.47
N LEU A 10 3.36 14.64 13.03
CA LEU A 10 4.68 14.37 12.47
C LEU A 10 4.63 13.18 11.53
N TYR A 11 5.10 13.38 10.30
CA TYR A 11 5.25 12.33 9.30
C TYR A 11 6.57 11.58 9.53
N TYR A 12 6.49 10.29 9.67
CA TYR A 12 7.64 9.42 9.85
C TYR A 12 7.93 8.66 8.56
N PHE A 13 9.16 8.82 8.04
CA PHE A 13 9.78 8.11 6.93
C PHE A 13 9.24 8.29 5.51
N GLY A 14 10.13 8.76 4.64
CA GLY A 14 10.35 8.50 3.22
C GLY A 14 9.15 8.54 2.26
N ARG A 15 9.44 8.37 1.03
CA ARG A 15 8.58 8.48 -0.15
C ARG A 15 7.27 7.67 -0.08
N LYS A 16 6.28 8.22 0.59
CA LYS A 16 5.00 7.57 0.83
C LYS A 16 3.88 8.21 0.03
N TRP A 17 4.22 8.70 -1.14
CA TRP A 17 3.24 9.30 -2.03
C TRP A 17 3.48 8.84 -3.46
N GLN A 18 2.40 8.76 -4.21
CA GLN A 18 2.38 8.48 -5.62
C GLN A 18 1.59 9.58 -6.33
N LEU A 19 2.14 10.07 -7.46
CA LEU A 19 1.43 10.94 -8.37
C LEU A 19 0.91 10.08 -9.52
N ALA A 20 -0.37 10.19 -9.81
CA ALA A 20 -1.03 9.59 -10.96
C ALA A 20 -2.38 10.27 -11.19
N ASP A 21 -3.01 9.99 -12.29
CA ASP A 21 -4.40 10.36 -12.54
C ASP A 21 -5.28 9.19 -12.05
N PHE A 22 -5.81 9.31 -10.83
CA PHE A 22 -6.59 8.23 -10.22
C PHE A 22 -8.04 8.21 -10.67
N ASN A 23 -8.57 9.35 -11.13
CA ASN A 23 -9.99 9.48 -11.50
C ASN A 23 -10.23 9.66 -13.00
N ASN A 24 -9.17 9.51 -13.82
CA ASN A 24 -9.21 9.64 -15.27
C ASN A 24 -9.69 11.01 -15.77
N ASP A 25 -9.38 12.09 -15.03
CA ASP A 25 -9.73 13.47 -15.43
C ASP A 25 -8.61 14.21 -16.16
N SER A 26 -7.49 13.55 -16.41
CA SER A 26 -6.26 14.04 -17.05
C SER A 26 -5.44 15.01 -16.19
N TYR A 27 -5.72 15.14 -14.91
CA TYR A 27 -4.92 15.91 -13.98
C TYR A 27 -4.23 14.98 -12.97
N SER A 28 -3.05 15.38 -12.52
CA SER A 28 -2.31 14.58 -11.55
C SER A 28 -2.91 14.71 -10.16
N ASP A 29 -3.23 13.56 -9.58
CA ASP A 29 -3.67 13.38 -8.21
C ASP A 29 -2.50 12.98 -7.31
N VAL A 30 -2.70 12.98 -6.00
CA VAL A 30 -1.73 12.54 -5.01
C VAL A 30 -2.36 11.48 -4.10
N LEU A 31 -1.86 10.27 -4.18
CA LEU A 31 -2.09 9.26 -3.15
C LEU A 31 -0.96 9.36 -2.12
N TYR A 32 -1.31 9.62 -0.88
CA TYR A 32 -0.38 9.67 0.23
C TYR A 32 -0.66 8.56 1.23
N ILE A 33 0.36 7.78 1.57
CA ILE A 33 0.33 6.81 2.65
C ILE A 33 1.35 7.22 3.71
N GLY A 34 0.98 7.26 4.96
CA GLY A 34 1.91 7.67 5.98
C GLY A 34 1.52 7.25 7.37
N VAL A 35 2.52 6.96 8.18
CA VAL A 35 2.33 6.88 9.63
C VAL A 35 2.25 8.29 10.16
N MET A 36 1.11 8.64 10.71
CA MET A 36 0.93 9.91 11.39
C MET A 36 1.22 9.74 12.87
N ARG A 37 2.11 10.58 13.40
CA ARG A 37 2.24 10.74 14.85
C ARG A 37 1.65 12.07 15.28
N PRO A 38 0.81 12.09 16.30
CA PRO A 38 0.44 13.34 16.96
C PRO A 38 1.68 14.00 17.57
N ASN A 39 1.75 15.31 17.42
CA ASN A 39 2.91 16.12 17.82
C ASN A 39 2.93 16.42 19.33
N ASN A 40 1.93 16.00 20.08
CA ASN A 40 1.80 16.29 21.51
C ASN A 40 1.77 15.01 22.36
N SER A 41 2.03 15.19 23.64
CA SER A 41 2.07 14.11 24.63
C SER A 41 0.71 13.45 24.92
N ASN A 42 -0.38 13.99 24.40
CA ASN A 42 -1.73 13.41 24.53
C ASN A 42 -2.00 12.48 23.34
N ARG A 43 -1.22 11.51 23.22
CA ARG A 43 -1.09 10.58 22.12
C ARG A 43 -2.36 9.76 21.89
N VAL A 44 -3.16 10.22 20.98
CA VAL A 44 -4.03 9.34 20.22
C VAL A 44 -3.24 9.02 18.96
N GLY A 45 -2.37 8.05 19.04
CA GLY A 45 -1.54 7.68 17.90
C GLY A 45 -0.39 6.82 18.36
N VAL A 46 -0.12 5.90 17.57
CA VAL A 46 0.80 4.80 17.77
C VAL A 46 2.17 5.31 18.21
N ASN A 47 2.57 4.99 19.40
CA ASN A 47 3.97 5.02 19.80
C ASN A 47 4.63 3.77 19.18
N PRO A 48 5.60 3.89 18.24
CA PRO A 48 6.21 2.73 17.60
C PRO A 48 6.86 1.74 18.57
N GLY A 49 7.04 2.10 19.79
CA GLY A 49 7.66 1.24 20.78
C GLY A 49 6.75 0.72 21.88
N SER A 50 5.53 1.20 22.01
CA SER A 50 4.71 0.88 23.20
C SER A 50 3.29 0.42 22.93
N GLU A 51 2.66 0.81 21.84
CA GLU A 51 1.23 0.56 21.65
C GLU A 51 0.89 -0.53 20.65
N CYS A 52 1.80 -0.84 19.74
CA CYS A 52 1.69 -1.99 18.83
C CYS A 52 2.75 -3.04 19.09
N GLY A 53 3.57 -2.86 20.10
CA GLY A 53 4.59 -3.82 20.53
C GLY A 53 3.97 -5.01 21.24
N GLY A 54 3.61 -6.03 20.48
CA GLY A 54 3.25 -7.33 21.03
C GLY A 54 1.77 -7.69 21.09
N GLY A 55 0.92 -7.02 20.32
CA GLY A 55 -0.48 -7.44 20.30
C GLY A 55 -1.37 -6.60 19.41
N THR A 56 -2.23 -5.84 19.92
CA THR A 56 -3.27 -5.13 19.18
C THR A 56 -3.01 -3.64 19.20
N CYS A 57 -2.89 -3.02 18.02
CA CYS A 57 -2.99 -1.57 17.90
C CYS A 57 -4.42 -1.15 18.23
N THR A 58 -4.62 -0.52 19.37
CA THR A 58 -5.95 -0.10 19.86
C THR A 58 -6.34 1.33 19.48
N GLY A 59 -5.54 2.02 18.66
CA GLY A 59 -5.81 3.39 18.19
C GLY A 59 -6.41 3.45 16.79
N ASN A 60 -7.02 4.58 16.44
CA ASN A 60 -7.45 4.88 15.09
C ASN A 60 -6.21 4.92 14.17
N LYS A 61 -6.09 3.93 13.29
CA LYS A 61 -5.03 3.89 12.30
C LYS A 61 -5.40 4.81 11.14
N PRO A 62 -4.44 5.55 10.58
CA PRO A 62 -4.71 6.41 9.45
C PRO A 62 -5.07 5.58 8.20
N LEU A 63 -6.08 6.02 7.47
CA LEU A 63 -6.32 5.58 6.10
C LEU A 63 -5.33 6.25 5.15
N PRO A 64 -5.14 5.71 3.94
CA PRO A 64 -4.51 6.46 2.86
C PRO A 64 -5.22 7.80 2.66
N SER A 65 -4.51 8.77 2.11
CA SER A 65 -5.09 10.09 1.81
C SER A 65 -5.02 10.33 0.31
N LEU A 66 -6.16 10.48 -0.32
CA LEU A 66 -6.27 10.84 -1.73
C LEU A 66 -6.56 12.33 -1.86
N TYR A 67 -5.83 12.99 -2.74
CA TYR A 67 -6.02 14.38 -3.12
C TYR A 67 -6.20 14.45 -4.64
N LEU A 68 -7.34 14.93 -5.07
CA LEU A 68 -7.63 15.11 -6.49
C LEU A 68 -7.11 16.45 -6.98
N GLY A 69 -6.41 16.41 -8.12
CA GLY A 69 -5.90 17.58 -8.81
C GLY A 69 -6.93 18.23 -9.71
N ASP A 70 -6.67 19.47 -10.11
CA ASP A 70 -7.48 20.17 -11.12
C ASP A 70 -6.60 20.89 -12.14
N ALA A 71 -7.22 21.44 -13.18
CA ALA A 71 -6.56 22.19 -14.25
C ALA A 71 -5.73 23.39 -13.78
N LYS A 72 -5.90 23.83 -12.54
CA LYS A 72 -5.15 24.94 -11.93
C LYS A 72 -4.03 24.46 -11.00
N GLY A 73 -3.82 23.13 -10.92
CA GLY A 73 -2.86 22.51 -10.02
C GLY A 73 -3.28 22.55 -8.54
N LYS A 74 -4.56 22.80 -8.27
CA LYS A 74 -5.08 22.75 -6.90
C LYS A 74 -5.38 21.31 -6.53
N LEU A 75 -4.93 20.88 -5.37
CA LEU A 75 -5.23 19.59 -4.78
C LEU A 75 -6.39 19.71 -3.79
N THR A 76 -7.38 18.84 -3.93
CA THR A 76 -8.56 18.76 -3.07
C THR A 76 -8.57 17.42 -2.35
N TYR A 77 -8.54 17.43 -1.02
CA TYR A 77 -8.60 16.22 -0.20
C TYR A 77 -9.95 15.53 -0.32
N ALA A 78 -9.95 14.24 -0.64
CA ALA A 78 -11.13 13.43 -0.96
C ALA A 78 -11.17 12.12 -0.14
N PRO A 79 -11.24 12.18 1.20
CA PRO A 79 -11.21 11.00 2.06
C PRO A 79 -12.44 10.10 1.89
N GLU A 80 -13.55 10.66 1.45
CA GLU A 80 -14.82 9.94 1.22
C GLU A 80 -14.76 8.96 0.06
N LEU A 81 -13.75 9.07 -0.80
CA LEU A 81 -13.55 8.15 -1.92
C LEU A 81 -12.87 6.85 -1.49
N LEU A 82 -12.22 6.82 -0.33
CA LEU A 82 -11.53 5.63 0.17
C LEU A 82 -12.37 4.90 1.23
N ILE A 83 -12.89 3.75 0.87
CA ILE A 83 -13.83 2.98 1.70
C ILE A 83 -13.12 1.78 2.32
N ASP A 84 -12.87 1.81 3.61
CA ASP A 84 -12.36 0.69 4.38
C ASP A 84 -13.38 0.27 5.46
N LYS A 85 -14.00 -0.88 5.24
CA LYS A 85 -15.05 -1.44 6.12
C LYS A 85 -14.51 -2.44 7.15
N ARG A 86 -13.19 -2.65 7.19
CA ARG A 86 -12.59 -3.58 8.14
C ARG A 86 -12.73 -3.06 9.57
N THR A 87 -12.86 -3.96 10.53
CA THR A 87 -12.91 -3.61 11.96
C THR A 87 -11.57 -3.10 12.48
N ASP A 88 -10.48 -3.46 11.83
CA ASP A 88 -9.12 -3.02 12.08
C ASP A 88 -8.57 -2.18 10.92
N SER A 89 -9.43 -1.35 10.34
CA SER A 89 -9.14 -0.45 9.23
C SER A 89 -7.88 0.39 9.44
N GLY A 90 -7.32 0.86 8.33
CA GLY A 90 -6.15 1.73 8.31
C GLY A 90 -4.82 1.01 8.26
N MET A 91 -3.74 1.80 8.34
CA MET A 91 -2.36 1.37 8.18
C MET A 91 -1.60 1.51 9.49
N SER A 92 -0.58 0.68 9.69
CA SER A 92 0.30 0.75 10.86
C SER A 92 1.62 1.44 10.52
N LEU A 93 2.44 0.85 9.68
CA LEU A 93 3.67 1.41 9.14
C LEU A 93 3.76 1.06 7.66
N ALA A 94 2.90 1.69 6.88
CA ALA A 94 2.88 1.51 5.44
C ALA A 94 4.19 1.98 4.80
N TYR A 95 4.68 1.26 3.81
CA TYR A 95 5.99 1.50 3.24
C TYR A 95 5.94 2.19 1.88
N ARG A 96 5.26 1.62 0.91
CA ARG A 96 5.13 2.17 -0.44
C ARG A 96 3.75 1.81 -1.02
N PRO A 97 3.04 2.73 -1.67
CA PRO A 97 1.91 2.35 -2.52
C PRO A 97 2.45 1.80 -3.84
N LEU A 98 1.91 0.68 -4.25
CA LEU A 98 2.13 0.07 -5.56
C LEU A 98 0.86 0.30 -6.36
N VAL A 99 0.98 1.05 -7.45
CA VAL A 99 -0.18 1.59 -8.19
C VAL A 99 -0.18 1.00 -9.59
N ALA A 100 -1.27 0.37 -9.96
CA ALA A 100 -1.56 -0.14 -11.30
C ALA A 100 -3.08 -0.33 -11.44
N ASP A 101 -3.55 -0.52 -12.65
CA ASP A 101 -4.87 -1.08 -12.90
C ASP A 101 -4.79 -2.60 -12.72
N TYR A 102 -5.26 -3.11 -11.59
CA TYR A 102 -5.17 -4.53 -11.28
C TYR A 102 -6.43 -5.30 -11.72
N ASN A 103 -7.54 -4.64 -11.92
CA ASN A 103 -8.81 -5.27 -12.28
C ASN A 103 -9.24 -5.02 -13.73
N ASN A 104 -8.35 -4.39 -14.52
CA ASN A 104 -8.55 -4.09 -15.95
C ASN A 104 -9.80 -3.25 -16.23
N ASP A 105 -10.07 -2.23 -15.39
CA ASP A 105 -11.19 -1.31 -15.56
C ASP A 105 -10.77 0.10 -16.05
N ASP A 106 -9.50 0.26 -16.43
CA ASP A 106 -8.86 1.50 -16.88
C ASP A 106 -8.74 2.57 -15.77
N ILE A 107 -8.99 2.22 -14.52
CA ILE A 107 -8.79 3.08 -13.35
C ILE A 107 -7.67 2.51 -12.47
N LEU A 108 -6.82 3.39 -11.96
CA LEU A 108 -5.72 2.95 -11.12
C LEU A 108 -6.18 2.48 -9.74
N ASP A 109 -5.71 1.32 -9.37
CA ASP A 109 -5.84 0.70 -8.06
C ASP A 109 -4.54 0.88 -7.25
N PHE A 110 -4.52 0.44 -6.00
CA PHE A 110 -3.29 0.46 -5.23
C PHE A 110 -3.20 -0.61 -4.15
N TYR A 111 -2.04 -1.23 -4.10
CA TYR A 111 -1.62 -2.16 -3.04
C TYR A 111 -0.67 -1.44 -2.08
N ILE A 112 -0.83 -1.66 -0.78
CA ILE A 112 -0.01 -1.02 0.25
C ILE A 112 0.63 -2.09 1.12
N SER A 113 1.96 -2.18 1.05
CA SER A 113 2.75 -3.00 1.97
C SER A 113 2.80 -2.34 3.34
N ASP A 114 2.54 -3.11 4.40
CA ASP A 114 2.61 -2.62 5.77
C ASP A 114 3.55 -3.49 6.61
N THR A 115 4.60 -2.88 7.14
CA THR A 115 5.57 -3.57 7.97
C THR A 115 5.09 -3.80 9.39
N GLY A 116 4.03 -3.13 9.80
CA GLY A 116 3.63 -3.08 11.19
C GLY A 116 4.59 -2.29 12.08
N ILE A 117 4.12 -1.90 13.25
CA ILE A 117 4.93 -1.23 14.26
C ILE A 117 5.10 -2.16 15.45
N GLY A 118 6.33 -2.28 15.93
CA GLY A 118 6.65 -3.05 17.13
C GLY A 118 7.34 -4.36 16.85
N THR A 119 7.13 -5.34 17.67
CA THR A 119 7.92 -6.59 17.74
C THR A 119 7.71 -7.51 16.55
N HIS A 120 8.21 -7.17 15.37
CA HIS A 120 8.36 -8.13 14.25
C HIS A 120 7.10 -8.95 13.86
N ASN A 121 5.94 -8.51 14.30
CA ASN A 121 4.70 -9.23 14.04
C ASN A 121 4.02 -8.78 12.73
N GLY A 122 4.57 -7.75 12.07
CA GLY A 122 4.02 -7.21 10.85
C GLY A 122 2.62 -6.59 11.03
N PHE A 123 2.03 -6.22 9.94
CA PHE A 123 0.63 -5.82 9.84
C PHE A 123 0.05 -6.36 8.53
N ARG A 124 -1.26 -6.28 8.37
CA ARG A 124 -1.89 -6.71 7.13
C ARG A 124 -1.72 -5.65 6.07
N ASN A 125 -1.34 -6.08 4.88
CA ASN A 125 -1.33 -5.24 3.71
C ASN A 125 -2.76 -4.76 3.39
N SER A 126 -2.87 -3.62 2.74
CA SER A 126 -4.14 -3.08 2.27
C SER A 126 -4.17 -3.08 0.75
N TYR A 127 -5.31 -3.39 0.19
CA TYR A 127 -5.51 -3.47 -1.25
C TYR A 127 -6.82 -2.78 -1.62
N PHE A 128 -6.73 -1.69 -2.35
CA PHE A 128 -7.87 -0.89 -2.73
C PHE A 128 -8.12 -1.04 -4.22
N LEU A 129 -9.29 -1.52 -4.57
CA LEU A 129 -9.77 -1.61 -5.95
C LEU A 129 -10.77 -0.49 -6.25
N SER A 130 -10.60 0.12 -7.40
CA SER A 130 -11.53 1.07 -7.99
C SER A 130 -12.93 0.45 -8.13
N GLN A 131 -13.93 1.31 -8.08
CA GLN A 131 -15.33 0.90 -8.17
C GLN A 131 -16.04 1.76 -9.21
N PRO A 132 -17.06 1.25 -9.90
CA PRO A 132 -17.79 2.00 -10.94
C PRO A 132 -18.42 3.30 -10.48
N ASN A 133 -18.54 3.51 -9.18
CA ASN A 133 -19.09 4.75 -8.60
C ASN A 133 -18.01 5.80 -8.28
N GLY A 134 -16.75 5.57 -8.71
CA GLY A 134 -15.64 6.50 -8.50
C GLY A 134 -15.04 6.46 -7.08
N THR A 135 -15.28 5.39 -6.32
CA THR A 135 -14.64 5.16 -5.01
C THR A 135 -13.62 4.03 -5.11
N TRP A 136 -12.77 3.89 -4.10
CA TRP A 136 -11.85 2.76 -3.93
C TRP A 136 -12.26 1.97 -2.69
N LEU A 137 -12.55 0.69 -2.90
CA LEU A 137 -12.94 -0.22 -1.82
C LEU A 137 -11.75 -1.05 -1.36
N GLU A 138 -11.51 -1.07 -0.06
CA GLU A 138 -10.54 -2.00 0.53
C GLU A 138 -11.02 -3.44 0.32
N SER A 139 -10.28 -4.18 -0.48
CA SER A 139 -10.65 -5.47 -1.06
C SER A 139 -9.72 -6.62 -0.65
N SER A 140 -8.80 -6.40 0.31
CA SER A 140 -7.82 -7.42 0.68
C SER A 140 -8.45 -8.73 1.13
N SER A 141 -9.60 -8.69 1.82
CA SER A 141 -10.29 -9.89 2.31
C SER A 141 -10.91 -10.75 1.20
N THR A 142 -11.17 -10.18 0.04
CA THR A 142 -11.82 -10.84 -1.09
C THR A 142 -10.90 -11.08 -2.28
N HIS A 143 -9.85 -10.25 -2.43
CA HIS A 143 -8.98 -10.28 -3.61
C HIS A 143 -7.50 -10.59 -3.28
N LEU A 144 -7.17 -10.94 -2.03
CA LEU A 144 -5.86 -11.48 -1.69
C LEU A 144 -5.99 -12.91 -1.16
N SER A 145 -5.27 -13.88 -1.78
CA SER A 145 -5.21 -15.25 -1.28
C SER A 145 -4.60 -15.37 0.12
N HIS A 146 -3.99 -14.29 0.62
CA HIS A 146 -3.29 -14.21 1.90
C HIS A 146 -3.80 -13.07 2.81
N SER A 147 -5.06 -12.70 2.70
CA SER A 147 -5.67 -11.56 3.40
C SER A 147 -5.50 -11.55 4.93
N ASN A 148 -5.36 -12.73 5.54
CA ASN A 148 -5.12 -12.89 6.98
C ASN A 148 -3.63 -12.98 7.35
N PHE A 149 -2.75 -12.82 6.37
CA PHE A 149 -1.33 -12.96 6.58
C PHE A 149 -0.74 -11.66 7.11
N VAL A 150 -0.24 -11.71 8.33
CA VAL A 150 0.46 -10.60 8.96
C VAL A 150 1.92 -10.72 8.58
N VAL A 151 2.43 -9.71 7.86
CA VAL A 151 3.76 -9.73 7.26
C VAL A 151 4.56 -8.52 7.68
N PHE A 152 5.87 -8.65 7.57
CA PHE A 152 6.80 -7.56 7.77
C PHE A 152 7.42 -7.22 6.41
N ASP A 153 6.61 -6.58 5.57
CA ASP A 153 6.98 -6.24 4.20
C ASP A 153 7.72 -4.91 4.14
N HIS A 154 8.87 -4.88 3.45
CA HIS A 154 9.65 -3.66 3.32
C HIS A 154 9.76 -3.16 1.88
N GLY A 155 9.88 -4.02 0.92
CA GLY A 155 10.01 -3.69 -0.48
C GLY A 155 8.86 -4.23 -1.31
N GLY A 156 8.49 -3.53 -2.35
CA GLY A 156 7.52 -4.01 -3.31
C GLY A 156 7.64 -3.27 -4.63
N ALA A 157 7.27 -3.95 -5.70
CA ALA A 157 7.18 -3.43 -7.05
C ALA A 157 5.97 -4.04 -7.76
N THR A 158 5.48 -3.39 -8.80
CA THR A 158 4.39 -3.89 -9.64
C THR A 158 4.81 -3.94 -11.09
N GLY A 159 4.34 -4.94 -11.82
CA GLY A 159 4.59 -5.19 -13.23
C GLY A 159 4.01 -6.53 -13.65
N ASP A 160 3.84 -6.74 -14.94
CA ASP A 160 3.44 -8.04 -15.52
C ASP A 160 4.66 -8.99 -15.48
N ILE A 161 4.71 -9.88 -14.47
CA ILE A 161 5.90 -10.73 -14.24
C ILE A 161 5.81 -12.12 -14.87
N ASP A 162 4.63 -12.52 -15.34
CA ASP A 162 4.47 -13.78 -16.08
C ASP A 162 4.01 -13.59 -17.53
N ASN A 163 3.99 -12.33 -18.00
CA ASN A 163 3.69 -11.93 -19.38
C ASN A 163 2.30 -12.37 -19.87
N ASP A 164 1.31 -12.32 -18.96
CA ASP A 164 -0.08 -12.62 -19.30
C ASP A 164 -0.93 -11.37 -19.63
N GLY A 165 -0.35 -10.18 -19.43
CA GLY A 165 -0.96 -8.89 -19.71
C GLY A 165 -1.56 -8.21 -18.47
N ASP A 166 -1.59 -8.88 -17.32
CA ASP A 166 -2.15 -8.37 -16.09
C ASP A 166 -1.04 -7.86 -15.14
N MET A 167 -1.37 -6.84 -14.36
CA MET A 167 -0.38 -6.26 -13.44
C MET A 167 -0.31 -7.07 -12.15
N ASP A 168 0.89 -7.54 -11.83
CA ASP A 168 1.21 -8.31 -10.62
C ASP A 168 1.87 -7.44 -9.56
N VAL A 169 2.11 -8.06 -8.39
CA VAL A 169 2.84 -7.45 -7.28
C VAL A 169 3.95 -8.38 -6.80
N VAL A 170 5.14 -7.83 -6.61
CA VAL A 170 6.25 -8.52 -5.92
C VAL A 170 6.52 -7.82 -4.60
N ILE A 171 6.62 -8.59 -3.51
CA ILE A 171 6.93 -8.07 -2.18
C ILE A 171 8.04 -8.87 -1.52
N THR A 172 8.84 -8.20 -0.68
CA THR A 172 9.79 -8.87 0.21
C THR A 172 9.22 -8.98 1.61
N GLU A 173 9.26 -10.17 2.15
CA GLU A 173 8.87 -10.44 3.53
C GLU A 173 10.09 -10.80 4.37
N THR A 174 10.19 -10.19 5.55
CA THR A 174 11.10 -10.64 6.59
C THR A 174 10.33 -11.31 7.70
N ASN A 175 10.58 -12.57 7.90
CA ASN A 175 10.05 -13.29 9.04
C ASN A 175 11.23 -13.82 9.88
N TRP A 176 11.36 -13.35 11.09
CA TRP A 176 12.47 -13.71 11.98
C TRP A 176 12.51 -15.19 12.36
N LYS A 177 11.38 -15.89 12.23
CA LYS A 177 11.28 -17.31 12.53
C LYS A 177 11.51 -18.20 11.31
N THR A 178 11.04 -17.76 10.15
CA THR A 178 11.04 -18.56 8.91
C THR A 178 12.04 -18.07 7.86
N GLY A 179 12.70 -16.95 8.13
CA GLY A 179 13.63 -16.31 7.21
C GLY A 179 12.96 -15.31 6.27
N THR A 180 13.72 -14.88 5.28
CA THR A 180 13.27 -13.93 4.27
C THR A 180 12.68 -14.64 3.06
N ALA A 181 11.72 -14.02 2.41
CA ALA A 181 11.13 -14.53 1.19
C ALA A 181 10.81 -13.40 0.21
N LEU A 182 10.96 -13.70 -1.06
CA LEU A 182 10.38 -12.93 -2.14
C LEU A 182 9.06 -13.62 -2.52
N TRP A 183 7.99 -12.85 -2.50
CA TRP A 183 6.66 -13.31 -2.85
C TRP A 183 6.17 -12.62 -4.10
N CYS A 184 5.68 -13.41 -5.04
CA CYS A 184 4.96 -12.97 -6.20
C CYS A 184 3.47 -13.13 -5.95
N LEU A 185 2.73 -12.06 -6.10
CA LEU A 185 1.28 -12.02 -6.00
C LEU A 185 0.76 -11.92 -7.43
N ILE A 186 0.43 -13.07 -8.00
CA ILE A 186 0.04 -13.19 -9.40
C ILE A 186 -1.44 -12.85 -9.53
N ASN A 187 -1.71 -11.90 -10.40
CA ASN A 187 -3.04 -11.48 -10.77
C ASN A 187 -3.70 -12.52 -11.70
N ASP A 188 -4.99 -12.62 -11.68
CA ASP A 188 -5.76 -13.47 -12.59
C ASP A 188 -6.59 -12.64 -13.60
N GLY A 189 -6.26 -11.35 -13.72
CA GLY A 189 -6.95 -10.39 -14.58
C GLY A 189 -8.23 -9.80 -13.98
N THR A 190 -8.65 -10.28 -12.82
CA THR A 190 -9.83 -9.74 -12.12
C THR A 190 -9.49 -8.91 -10.89
N GLY A 191 -8.19 -8.66 -10.67
CA GLY A 191 -7.66 -8.04 -9.46
C GLY A 191 -7.47 -9.04 -8.32
N TYR A 192 -7.68 -10.34 -8.52
CA TYR A 192 -7.38 -11.33 -7.49
C TYR A 192 -5.91 -11.71 -7.50
N LEU A 193 -5.21 -11.37 -6.42
CA LEU A 193 -3.78 -11.60 -6.26
C LEU A 193 -3.49 -12.91 -5.52
N ASN A 194 -2.90 -13.85 -6.24
CA ASN A 194 -2.56 -15.19 -5.73
C ASN A 194 -1.10 -15.25 -5.28
N LYS A 195 -0.85 -15.40 -3.99
CA LYS A 195 0.47 -15.38 -3.37
C LYS A 195 1.22 -16.69 -3.61
N ARG A 196 2.41 -16.60 -4.21
CA ARG A 196 3.34 -17.72 -4.36
C ARG A 196 4.78 -17.28 -4.04
N LYS A 197 5.58 -18.19 -3.50
CA LYS A 197 7.00 -17.91 -3.25
C LYS A 197 7.75 -17.95 -4.57
N CYS A 198 8.48 -16.88 -4.90
CA CYS A 198 9.28 -16.78 -6.12
C CYS A 198 10.79 -16.57 -5.85
N GLY A 199 11.20 -16.40 -4.59
CA GLY A 199 12.61 -16.26 -4.25
C GLY A 199 12.88 -16.27 -2.75
N GLY A 200 14.14 -16.01 -2.39
CA GLY A 200 14.61 -16.00 -1.00
C GLY A 200 15.47 -14.79 -0.64
N ILE A 201 15.34 -13.69 -1.38
CA ILE A 201 16.06 -12.46 -1.09
C ILE A 201 15.25 -11.53 -0.20
N PHE A 202 15.97 -10.76 0.62
CA PHE A 202 15.43 -9.65 1.39
C PHE A 202 15.99 -8.33 0.85
N SER A 203 15.11 -7.40 0.59
CA SER A 203 15.48 -6.03 0.26
C SER A 203 14.50 -5.04 0.90
N PHE A 204 14.99 -3.86 1.25
CA PHE A 204 14.14 -2.74 1.67
C PHE A 204 13.54 -1.99 0.48
N ALA A 205 14.02 -2.24 -0.73
CA ALA A 205 13.51 -1.69 -1.96
C ALA A 205 13.54 -2.75 -3.03
N LEU A 206 12.54 -2.76 -3.88
CA LEU A 206 12.45 -3.57 -5.08
C LEU A 206 12.14 -2.67 -6.25
N GLU A 207 12.71 -3.02 -7.39
CA GLU A 207 12.30 -2.51 -8.69
C GLU A 207 12.22 -3.69 -9.66
N LEU A 208 11.39 -3.55 -10.68
CA LEU A 208 11.26 -4.51 -11.76
C LEU A 208 11.71 -3.87 -13.08
N ALA A 209 12.56 -4.54 -13.81
CA ALA A 209 13.00 -4.13 -15.15
C ALA A 209 13.49 -5.35 -15.93
N ASP A 210 13.28 -5.36 -17.23
CA ASP A 210 13.93 -6.30 -18.14
C ASP A 210 15.38 -5.83 -18.37
N ILE A 211 16.35 -6.45 -17.66
CA ILE A 211 17.74 -6.00 -17.67
C ILE A 211 18.53 -6.66 -18.79
N ASP A 212 18.24 -7.92 -19.07
CA ASP A 212 18.96 -8.68 -20.07
C ASP A 212 18.30 -8.66 -21.44
N GLY A 213 17.10 -8.08 -21.57
CA GLY A 213 16.38 -7.88 -22.82
C GLY A 213 15.67 -9.15 -23.31
N ASP A 214 15.33 -10.07 -22.41
CA ASP A 214 14.68 -11.33 -22.77
C ASP A 214 13.13 -11.22 -22.80
N GLY A 215 12.60 -10.06 -22.41
CA GLY A 215 11.17 -9.76 -22.41
C GLY A 215 10.47 -10.12 -21.09
N TYR A 216 11.19 -10.63 -20.09
CA TYR A 216 10.68 -10.86 -18.75
C TYR A 216 11.22 -9.84 -17.76
N LEU A 217 10.47 -9.55 -16.73
CA LEU A 217 10.89 -8.60 -15.71
C LEU A 217 11.81 -9.27 -14.68
N ASP A 218 13.00 -8.71 -14.51
CA ASP A 218 13.93 -9.06 -13.47
C ASP A 218 13.65 -8.30 -12.16
N VAL A 219 14.07 -8.87 -11.03
CA VAL A 219 13.99 -8.26 -9.71
C VAL A 219 15.34 -7.67 -9.31
N LEU A 220 15.36 -6.35 -9.06
CA LEU A 220 16.52 -5.55 -8.65
C LEU A 220 16.48 -5.21 -7.16
#